data_50ab1fe3eaacfcd6e0f390fc24302565
#
_entry.id   50ab1fe3eaacfcd6e0f390fc24302565
#
_cell.length_a   1.000
_cell.length_b   1.000
_cell.length_c   1.000
_cell.angle_alpha   90.00
_cell.angle_beta   90.00
_cell.angle_gamma   90.00
#
_symmetry.space_group_name_H-M   'P 1'
#
loop_
_entity.id
_entity.type
_entity.pdbx_description
1 polymer ?
#
loop_
_entity_poly.entity_id
_entity_poly.type
_entity_poly.pdbx_seq_one_letter_code
_entity_poly.pdbx_strand_id
1 'polypeptide(L)'
;MSYVRNVKITNVKITSLDGKTAEVGNGISGIMAFDYFESIFKPSVEATLTITTTDKIVSELPIRGTENVTITIVHDSGEVEFTDWVISSVSEPSTSSTQSVLVFVLTTPENVKQELKRNRLTQRYDLKVPISTHVENILLSLGTEKNLDIEKTANSYGFYGNYWRAFKAIYWLAKRSMATGGGERAGFLFWETKSGYKFKSIDSIASSAKTNVVQSFEQRESVSEDDDSDNFKILAPFFEFNQNIITKMRKAAYGDNTKYFNAYTLPQKFQPEHTSTYSGSYDKVDKFGTEDLVKLNLGVSDSPTNCDVQPYISGTMTQDGTVDPESDSGSPEKWSSSTQKYQLLLSQSLRLTVPMNFELEAGLPINLDLISPNKGLDNHESGVYLIKDLRHTIRVTDGGGMECFTNLRCIRDNYGNDGINTNVTLLNS
;
A
#
# COMPACT_ATOMS: atom_id res chain seq x y z
N MET A 1 20.78 -6.74 11.30
CA MET A 1 19.63 -6.99 10.41
C MET A 1 19.98 -8.19 9.57
N SER A 2 19.24 -9.25 9.69
CA SER A 2 19.63 -10.54 9.14
C SER A 2 18.95 -10.75 7.80
N TYR A 3 19.77 -10.80 6.78
CA TYR A 3 19.42 -11.46 5.53
C TYR A 3 19.04 -12.91 5.83
N VAL A 4 18.01 -13.34 5.19
CA VAL A 4 17.46 -14.68 5.43
C VAL A 4 17.98 -15.64 4.37
N ARG A 5 18.91 -16.49 4.76
CA ARG A 5 19.36 -17.67 3.96
C ARG A 5 18.61 -18.91 4.43
N ASN A 6 18.63 -19.95 3.62
CA ASN A 6 18.06 -21.26 3.95
C ASN A 6 16.60 -21.24 4.41
N VAL A 7 15.78 -20.42 3.75
CA VAL A 7 14.35 -20.37 4.02
C VAL A 7 13.68 -21.68 3.69
N LYS A 8 12.96 -22.26 4.64
CA LYS A 8 12.17 -23.47 4.45
C LYS A 8 10.78 -23.29 5.01
N ILE A 9 9.78 -23.66 4.24
CA ILE A 9 8.44 -23.81 4.78
C ILE A 9 8.38 -25.19 5.43
N THR A 10 8.28 -25.21 6.75
CA THR A 10 8.35 -26.46 7.52
C THR A 10 7.00 -27.06 7.75
N ASN A 11 5.96 -26.25 7.88
CA ASN A 11 4.62 -26.74 8.13
C ASN A 11 3.56 -25.81 7.51
N VAL A 12 2.54 -26.43 6.91
CA VAL A 12 1.29 -25.78 6.53
C VAL A 12 0.16 -26.53 7.18
N LYS A 13 -0.51 -25.91 8.12
CA LYS A 13 -1.65 -26.48 8.84
C LYS A 13 -2.94 -25.85 8.34
N ILE A 14 -3.83 -26.67 7.80
CA ILE A 14 -5.16 -26.27 7.36
C ILE A 14 -6.16 -26.81 8.39
N THR A 15 -6.98 -25.94 8.96
CA THR A 15 -8.02 -26.30 9.93
C THR A 15 -9.39 -26.03 9.34
N SER A 16 -10.20 -27.06 9.15
CA SER A 16 -11.57 -26.94 8.66
C SER A 16 -12.51 -26.34 9.70
N LEU A 17 -13.66 -25.91 9.25
CA LEU A 17 -14.73 -25.38 10.14
C LEU A 17 -15.22 -26.42 11.17
N ASP A 18 -15.10 -27.71 10.86
CA ASP A 18 -15.46 -28.80 11.76
C ASP A 18 -14.33 -29.17 12.74
N GLY A 19 -13.24 -28.41 12.75
CA GLY A 19 -12.09 -28.62 13.64
C GLY A 19 -11.13 -29.74 13.19
N LYS A 20 -11.34 -30.35 12.02
CA LYS A 20 -10.40 -31.29 11.43
C LYS A 20 -9.19 -30.54 10.91
N THR A 21 -8.01 -31.11 11.08
CA THR A 21 -6.76 -30.54 10.65
C THR A 21 -6.06 -31.43 9.63
N ALA A 22 -5.48 -30.81 8.62
CA ALA A 22 -4.51 -31.44 7.73
C ALA A 22 -3.19 -30.68 7.84
N GLU A 23 -2.08 -31.41 7.90
CA GLU A 23 -0.74 -30.85 7.91
C GLU A 23 -0.02 -31.26 6.62
N VAL A 24 0.50 -30.29 5.90
CA VAL A 24 1.27 -30.48 4.67
C VAL A 24 2.69 -30.02 4.96
N GLY A 25 3.67 -30.87 4.76
CA GLY A 25 5.06 -30.44 4.73
C GLY A 25 5.92 -30.71 5.95
N ASN A 26 5.91 -31.93 6.49
CA ASN A 26 7.04 -32.38 7.33
C ASN A 26 8.30 -32.67 6.48
N GLY A 27 8.59 -31.81 5.51
CA GLY A 27 9.66 -31.95 4.55
C GLY A 27 9.34 -31.15 3.28
N ILE A 28 10.27 -31.07 2.37
CA ILE A 28 10.16 -30.30 1.11
C ILE A 28 9.06 -30.84 0.17
N SER A 29 8.64 -32.09 0.39
CA SER A 29 7.62 -32.76 -0.42
C SER A 29 6.22 -32.21 -0.11
N GLY A 30 5.59 -31.61 -1.09
CA GLY A 30 4.22 -31.15 -1.04
C GLY A 30 4.04 -29.64 -1.21
N ILE A 31 4.99 -28.79 -0.81
CA ILE A 31 4.91 -27.35 -1.00
C ILE A 31 5.75 -26.96 -2.21
N MET A 32 5.13 -26.35 -3.22
CA MET A 32 5.81 -25.89 -4.45
C MET A 32 6.18 -24.41 -4.39
N ALA A 33 5.25 -23.58 -3.96
CA ALA A 33 5.47 -22.14 -3.90
C ALA A 33 4.61 -21.49 -2.84
N PHE A 34 5.13 -20.43 -2.26
CA PHE A 34 4.42 -19.51 -1.40
C PHE A 34 4.77 -18.07 -1.81
N ASP A 35 3.75 -17.30 -2.10
CA ASP A 35 3.85 -15.89 -2.43
C ASP A 35 3.03 -15.09 -1.43
N TYR A 36 3.65 -14.14 -0.75
CA TYR A 36 3.02 -13.21 0.18
C TYR A 36 3.02 -11.81 -0.40
N PHE A 37 1.90 -11.09 -0.31
CA PHE A 37 1.72 -9.78 -0.94
C PHE A 37 1.24 -8.72 0.04
N GLU A 38 1.90 -7.56 0.01
CA GLU A 38 1.43 -6.33 0.63
C GLU A 38 1.36 -5.19 -0.38
N SER A 39 0.46 -4.23 -0.17
CA SER A 39 0.39 -3.01 -0.98
C SER A 39 -0.25 -1.87 -0.19
N ILE A 40 0.33 -0.66 -0.28
CA ILE A 40 -0.26 0.54 0.34
C ILE A 40 -1.62 0.94 -0.27
N PHE A 41 -2.00 0.35 -1.40
CA PHE A 41 -3.28 0.59 -2.07
C PHE A 41 -4.26 -0.58 -1.94
N LYS A 42 -3.91 -1.62 -1.17
CA LYS A 42 -4.81 -2.74 -0.86
C LYS A 42 -5.15 -2.75 0.62
N PRO A 43 -6.41 -2.99 0.98
CA PRO A 43 -6.86 -2.94 2.37
C PRO A 43 -6.52 -4.19 3.18
N SER A 44 -6.11 -5.26 2.51
CA SER A 44 -5.75 -6.52 3.14
C SER A 44 -4.52 -7.13 2.49
N VAL A 45 -3.73 -7.83 3.28
CA VAL A 45 -2.67 -8.70 2.77
C VAL A 45 -3.27 -9.93 2.10
N GLU A 46 -2.57 -10.46 1.12
CA GLU A 46 -2.96 -11.65 0.36
C GLU A 46 -1.77 -12.60 0.27
N ALA A 47 -2.03 -13.89 0.17
CA ALA A 47 -1.00 -14.85 -0.15
C ALA A 47 -1.51 -15.93 -1.12
N THR A 48 -0.59 -16.54 -1.84
CA THR A 48 -0.87 -17.69 -2.69
C THR A 48 0.02 -18.84 -2.27
N LEU A 49 -0.58 -19.97 -1.97
CA LEU A 49 0.11 -21.20 -1.59
C LEU A 49 -0.17 -22.25 -2.65
N THR A 50 0.89 -22.79 -3.25
CA THR A 50 0.81 -23.90 -4.20
C THR A 50 1.39 -25.16 -3.57
N ILE A 51 0.59 -26.21 -3.52
CA ILE A 51 0.99 -27.49 -2.99
C ILE A 51 0.78 -28.61 -4.02
N THR A 52 1.60 -29.65 -3.94
CA THR A 52 1.34 -30.92 -4.61
C THR A 52 0.92 -31.95 -3.58
N THR A 53 -0.07 -32.76 -3.90
CA THR A 53 -0.55 -33.78 -3.01
C THR A 53 -0.86 -35.06 -3.77
N THR A 54 -0.56 -36.20 -3.15
CA THR A 54 -1.02 -37.52 -3.58
C THR A 54 -2.35 -37.88 -2.92
N ASP A 55 -2.70 -37.18 -1.84
CA ASP A 55 -3.91 -37.42 -1.07
C ASP A 55 -5.05 -36.57 -1.58
N LYS A 56 -6.26 -37.04 -1.42
CA LYS A 56 -7.47 -36.27 -1.75
C LYS A 56 -7.82 -35.28 -0.65
N ILE A 57 -6.86 -34.38 -0.30
CA ILE A 57 -7.02 -33.42 0.80
C ILE A 57 -8.33 -32.64 0.67
N VAL A 58 -8.72 -32.21 -0.54
CA VAL A 58 -9.97 -31.46 -0.77
C VAL A 58 -11.22 -32.27 -0.44
N SER A 59 -11.17 -33.60 -0.60
CA SER A 59 -12.31 -34.47 -0.30
C SER A 59 -12.32 -35.00 1.12
N GLU A 60 -11.17 -35.20 1.72
CA GLU A 60 -11.01 -35.68 3.11
C GLU A 60 -11.20 -34.53 4.11
N LEU A 61 -10.67 -33.38 3.79
CA LEU A 61 -10.95 -32.11 4.45
C LEU A 61 -11.90 -31.33 3.52
N PRO A 62 -13.19 -31.21 3.83
CA PRO A 62 -14.13 -30.53 2.94
C PRO A 62 -13.83 -29.03 2.86
N ILE A 63 -12.79 -28.70 2.10
CA ILE A 63 -12.36 -27.30 1.87
C ILE A 63 -13.41 -26.61 1.00
N ARG A 64 -14.08 -25.64 1.57
CA ARG A 64 -15.17 -24.88 0.91
C ARG A 64 -14.88 -23.39 0.81
N GLY A 65 -13.82 -22.92 1.44
CA GLY A 65 -13.48 -21.55 1.71
C GLY A 65 -13.72 -21.18 3.18
N THR A 66 -12.95 -20.22 3.68
CA THR A 66 -12.92 -19.78 5.09
C THR A 66 -12.25 -20.72 6.10
N GLU A 67 -11.63 -21.80 5.67
CA GLU A 67 -10.76 -22.63 6.51
C GLU A 67 -9.54 -21.80 6.95
N ASN A 68 -9.11 -22.01 8.21
CA ASN A 68 -7.92 -21.36 8.74
C ASN A 68 -6.64 -22.05 8.24
N VAL A 69 -5.66 -21.26 7.88
CA VAL A 69 -4.35 -21.73 7.44
C VAL A 69 -3.27 -21.06 8.27
N THR A 70 -2.36 -21.88 8.80
CA THR A 70 -1.14 -21.42 9.45
C THR A 70 0.05 -21.92 8.66
N ILE A 71 1.01 -21.04 8.39
CA ILE A 71 2.23 -21.35 7.62
C ILE A 71 3.42 -21.03 8.49
N THR A 72 4.27 -22.02 8.71
CA THR A 72 5.51 -21.88 9.48
C THR A 72 6.70 -21.86 8.53
N ILE A 73 7.50 -20.81 8.61
CA ILE A 73 8.70 -20.62 7.81
C ILE A 73 9.89 -20.52 8.74
N VAL A 74 10.86 -21.42 8.55
CA VAL A 74 12.12 -21.40 9.30
C VAL A 74 13.23 -20.83 8.40
N HIS A 75 14.08 -20.02 8.99
CA HIS A 75 15.22 -19.41 8.34
C HIS A 75 16.43 -19.30 9.31
N ASP A 76 17.60 -18.93 8.82
CA ASP A 76 18.84 -18.90 9.61
C ASP A 76 18.77 -18.03 10.89
N SER A 77 17.91 -17.01 10.87
CA SER A 77 17.77 -16.07 11.99
C SER A 77 16.63 -16.41 12.94
N GLY A 78 15.84 -17.46 12.67
CA GLY A 78 14.71 -17.86 13.49
C GLY A 78 13.54 -18.48 12.72
N GLU A 79 12.38 -18.35 13.31
CA GLU A 79 11.12 -18.88 12.78
C GLU A 79 10.11 -17.74 12.66
N VAL A 80 9.41 -17.71 11.54
CA VAL A 80 8.30 -16.79 11.29
C VAL A 80 7.04 -17.60 11.06
N GLU A 81 6.04 -17.37 11.88
CA GLU A 81 4.74 -17.99 11.75
C GLU A 81 3.74 -16.98 11.17
N PHE A 82 3.15 -17.34 10.04
CA PHE A 82 2.04 -16.60 9.45
C PHE A 82 0.73 -17.26 9.88
N THR A 83 0.11 -16.68 10.87
CA THR A 83 -1.20 -17.08 11.41
C THR A 83 -2.31 -16.25 10.78
N ASP A 84 -3.56 -16.56 11.10
CA ASP A 84 -4.75 -15.77 10.75
C ASP A 84 -5.03 -15.65 9.25
N TRP A 85 -4.65 -16.68 8.49
CA TRP A 85 -5.06 -16.80 7.11
C TRP A 85 -6.35 -17.59 6.99
N VAL A 86 -7.19 -17.19 6.03
CA VAL A 86 -8.35 -17.95 5.61
C VAL A 86 -8.28 -18.20 4.10
N ILE A 87 -8.73 -19.37 3.68
CA ILE A 87 -8.81 -19.74 2.27
C ILE A 87 -9.96 -18.92 1.64
N SER A 88 -9.65 -18.11 0.66
CA SER A 88 -10.63 -17.36 -0.13
C SER A 88 -11.00 -18.07 -1.44
N SER A 89 -10.07 -18.81 -1.99
CA SER A 89 -10.27 -19.54 -3.25
C SER A 89 -9.35 -20.75 -3.32
N VAL A 90 -9.85 -21.82 -3.94
CA VAL A 90 -9.09 -23.03 -4.24
C VAL A 90 -9.23 -23.33 -5.73
N SER A 91 -8.12 -23.64 -6.37
CA SER A 91 -8.11 -24.14 -7.74
C SER A 91 -7.22 -25.38 -7.86
N GLU A 92 -7.57 -26.25 -8.77
CA GLU A 92 -6.84 -27.47 -9.07
C GLU A 92 -6.41 -27.45 -10.56
N PRO A 93 -5.30 -26.72 -10.88
CA PRO A 93 -4.88 -26.51 -12.25
C PRO A 93 -4.35 -27.78 -12.95
N SER A 94 -3.94 -28.80 -12.19
CA SER A 94 -3.43 -30.05 -12.74
C SER A 94 -3.79 -31.22 -11.85
N THR A 95 -4.36 -32.25 -12.45
CA THR A 95 -4.68 -33.52 -11.79
C THR A 95 -4.20 -34.66 -12.66
N SER A 96 -3.41 -35.56 -12.06
CA SER A 96 -3.04 -36.85 -12.65
C SER A 96 -3.62 -38.01 -11.81
N SER A 97 -3.47 -39.24 -12.27
CA SER A 97 -3.91 -40.40 -11.49
C SER A 97 -3.17 -40.59 -10.16
N THR A 98 -2.01 -39.95 -10.01
CA THR A 98 -1.12 -40.13 -8.86
C THR A 98 -0.85 -38.85 -8.08
N GLN A 99 -1.10 -37.68 -8.65
CA GLN A 99 -0.75 -36.40 -8.04
C GLN A 99 -1.66 -35.27 -8.53
N SER A 100 -2.06 -34.40 -7.63
CA SER A 100 -2.79 -33.15 -7.90
C SER A 100 -1.99 -31.95 -7.45
N VAL A 101 -2.09 -30.85 -8.21
CA VAL A 101 -1.56 -29.55 -7.83
C VAL A 101 -2.74 -28.70 -7.37
N LEU A 102 -2.66 -28.17 -6.16
CA LEU A 102 -3.65 -27.29 -5.57
C LEU A 102 -3.07 -25.89 -5.37
N VAL A 103 -3.83 -24.88 -5.73
CA VAL A 103 -3.49 -23.48 -5.49
C VAL A 103 -4.53 -22.86 -4.57
N PHE A 104 -4.09 -22.44 -3.40
CA PHE A 104 -4.90 -21.73 -2.42
C PHE A 104 -4.60 -20.24 -2.49
N VAL A 105 -5.63 -19.42 -2.64
CA VAL A 105 -5.55 -17.98 -2.43
C VAL A 105 -6.00 -17.71 -1.02
N LEU A 106 -5.12 -17.08 -0.25
CA LEU A 106 -5.31 -16.79 1.17
C LEU A 106 -5.55 -15.29 1.36
N THR A 107 -6.37 -14.97 2.31
CA THR A 107 -6.65 -13.58 2.72
C THR A 107 -6.85 -13.51 4.22
N THR A 108 -6.97 -12.30 4.77
CA THR A 108 -7.20 -12.12 6.21
C THR A 108 -8.67 -12.32 6.59
N PRO A 109 -8.98 -12.75 7.83
CA PRO A 109 -10.34 -12.95 8.28
C PRO A 109 -11.21 -11.70 8.18
N GLU A 110 -10.64 -10.52 8.41
CA GLU A 110 -11.34 -9.24 8.34
C GLU A 110 -11.85 -8.95 6.94
N ASN A 111 -11.06 -9.32 5.90
CA ASN A 111 -11.47 -9.16 4.51
C ASN A 111 -12.69 -10.02 4.18
N VAL A 112 -12.79 -11.21 4.74
CA VAL A 112 -13.97 -12.07 4.59
C VAL A 112 -15.13 -11.57 5.46
N LYS A 113 -14.86 -11.20 6.71
CA LYS A 113 -15.89 -10.74 7.66
C LYS A 113 -16.64 -9.51 7.15
N GLN A 114 -15.98 -8.56 6.47
CA GLN A 114 -16.63 -7.38 5.91
C GLN A 114 -17.68 -7.70 4.83
N GLU A 115 -17.60 -8.86 4.19
CA GLU A 115 -18.58 -9.29 3.18
C GLU A 115 -19.90 -9.76 3.81
N LEU A 116 -19.88 -10.17 5.08
CA LEU A 116 -21.07 -10.62 5.78
C LEU A 116 -22.05 -9.47 6.01
N LYS A 117 -23.33 -9.72 5.74
CA LYS A 117 -24.40 -8.72 5.92
C LYS A 117 -24.41 -8.11 7.35
N ARG A 118 -24.15 -8.92 8.37
CA ARG A 118 -24.12 -8.49 9.77
C ARG A 118 -23.01 -7.48 10.10
N ASN A 119 -21.94 -7.47 9.31
CA ASN A 119 -20.78 -6.60 9.50
C ASN A 119 -20.80 -5.39 8.56
N ARG A 120 -21.88 -5.23 7.79
CA ARG A 120 -22.08 -4.02 6.97
C ARG A 120 -22.38 -2.83 7.87
N LEU A 121 -21.86 -1.67 7.49
CA LEU A 121 -22.07 -0.44 8.24
C LEU A 121 -23.52 0.05 8.05
N THR A 122 -24.31 -0.01 9.10
CA THR A 122 -25.74 0.37 9.04
C THR A 122 -26.08 1.55 9.95
N GLN A 123 -25.13 1.92 10.82
CA GLN A 123 -25.34 2.96 11.81
C GLN A 123 -25.02 4.36 11.29
N ARG A 124 -25.49 5.34 12.02
CA ARG A 124 -25.05 6.74 11.88
C ARG A 124 -23.73 6.92 12.61
N TYR A 125 -22.80 7.58 11.97
CA TYR A 125 -21.53 8.03 12.52
C TYR A 125 -21.64 9.52 12.85
N ASP A 126 -21.27 9.88 14.08
CA ASP A 126 -21.44 11.24 14.60
C ASP A 126 -20.50 12.21 13.90
N LEU A 127 -21.02 13.42 13.66
CA LEU A 127 -20.30 14.53 13.04
C LEU A 127 -19.15 15.10 13.84
N LYS A 128 -19.26 15.07 15.18
CA LYS A 128 -18.27 15.66 16.09
C LYS A 128 -17.10 14.73 16.36
N VAL A 129 -17.16 13.52 15.86
CA VAL A 129 -16.11 12.51 16.07
C VAL A 129 -15.07 12.60 14.96
N PRO A 130 -13.76 12.62 15.29
CA PRO A 130 -12.70 12.62 14.31
C PRO A 130 -12.77 11.41 13.38
N ILE A 131 -12.37 11.58 12.11
CA ILE A 131 -12.39 10.50 11.12
C ILE A 131 -11.53 9.32 11.59
N SER A 132 -10.36 9.58 12.17
CA SER A 132 -9.48 8.53 12.71
C SER A 132 -10.17 7.63 13.72
N THR A 133 -11.01 8.20 14.61
CA THR A 133 -11.80 7.43 15.57
C THR A 133 -12.88 6.59 14.88
N HIS A 134 -13.50 7.10 13.81
CA HIS A 134 -14.43 6.30 13.02
C HIS A 134 -13.74 5.12 12.36
N VAL A 135 -12.55 5.33 11.79
CA VAL A 135 -11.74 4.27 11.16
C VAL A 135 -11.39 3.18 12.19
N GLU A 136 -10.93 3.57 13.37
CA GLU A 136 -10.62 2.65 14.47
C GLU A 136 -11.86 1.83 14.87
N ASN A 137 -12.99 2.47 15.11
CA ASN A 137 -14.25 1.81 15.49
C ASN A 137 -14.76 0.85 14.39
N ILE A 138 -14.60 1.21 13.12
CA ILE A 138 -14.96 0.36 11.98
C ILE A 138 -14.10 -0.90 11.95
N LEU A 139 -12.78 -0.78 12.15
CA LEU A 139 -11.87 -1.92 12.21
C LEU A 139 -12.19 -2.82 13.42
N LEU A 140 -12.36 -2.24 14.61
CA LEU A 140 -12.73 -2.99 15.81
C LEU A 140 -14.08 -3.72 15.66
N SER A 141 -15.02 -3.15 14.91
CA SER A 141 -16.31 -3.81 14.62
C SER A 141 -16.19 -5.09 13.79
N LEU A 142 -15.08 -5.27 13.06
CA LEU A 142 -14.75 -6.52 12.37
C LEU A 142 -14.15 -7.57 13.30
N GLY A 143 -13.89 -7.22 14.57
CA GLY A 143 -13.26 -8.10 15.55
C GLY A 143 -11.80 -8.39 15.21
N THR A 144 -11.06 -7.38 14.77
CA THR A 144 -9.60 -7.49 14.59
C THR A 144 -8.89 -7.41 15.92
N GLU A 145 -7.87 -8.25 16.09
CA GLU A 145 -6.94 -8.22 17.23
C GLU A 145 -5.57 -7.67 16.79
N LYS A 146 -5.44 -7.31 15.51
CA LYS A 146 -4.21 -6.78 14.93
C LYS A 146 -3.91 -5.37 15.45
N ASN A 147 -2.63 -5.02 15.41
CA ASN A 147 -2.20 -3.67 15.76
C ASN A 147 -2.83 -2.63 14.81
N LEU A 148 -3.29 -1.52 15.36
CA LEU A 148 -3.90 -0.41 14.63
C LEU A 148 -3.00 0.82 14.74
N ASP A 149 -2.23 1.08 13.68
CA ASP A 149 -1.37 2.26 13.56
C ASP A 149 -2.14 3.38 12.82
N ILE A 150 -2.98 4.08 13.56
CA ILE A 150 -3.92 5.07 13.04
C ILE A 150 -3.45 6.49 13.42
N GLU A 151 -3.08 7.27 12.41
CA GLU A 151 -2.76 8.69 12.56
C GLU A 151 -4.03 9.49 12.88
N LYS A 152 -3.95 10.36 13.88
CA LYS A 152 -5.07 11.22 14.28
C LYS A 152 -5.41 12.24 13.21
N THR A 153 -6.70 12.38 12.93
CA THR A 153 -7.20 13.39 11.98
C THR A 153 -7.63 14.66 12.71
N ALA A 154 -7.36 15.80 12.08
CA ALA A 154 -7.76 17.12 12.58
C ALA A 154 -9.26 17.37 12.41
N ASN A 155 -9.85 16.77 11.38
CA ASN A 155 -11.24 16.98 11.03
C ASN A 155 -12.14 15.83 11.49
N SER A 156 -13.36 16.21 11.80
CA SER A 156 -14.47 15.31 12.10
C SER A 156 -15.35 15.14 10.87
N TYR A 157 -16.07 14.05 10.75
CA TYR A 157 -16.99 13.82 9.64
C TYR A 157 -18.11 12.85 10.00
N GLY A 158 -19.35 13.26 9.79
CA GLY A 158 -20.51 12.42 10.02
C GLY A 158 -21.06 11.82 8.74
N PHE A 159 -21.51 10.58 8.82
CA PHE A 159 -22.09 9.88 7.67
C PHE A 159 -23.00 8.73 8.12
N TYR A 160 -23.78 8.22 7.17
CA TYR A 160 -24.54 6.99 7.33
C TYR A 160 -23.82 5.83 6.65
N GLY A 161 -23.80 4.68 7.30
CA GLY A 161 -23.10 3.51 6.78
C GLY A 161 -23.66 2.93 5.47
N ASN A 162 -24.95 3.11 5.20
CA ASN A 162 -25.62 2.71 3.95
C ASN A 162 -25.30 1.28 3.49
N TYR A 163 -25.16 0.35 4.42
CA TYR A 163 -24.74 -1.03 4.16
C TYR A 163 -23.39 -1.16 3.43
N TRP A 164 -22.54 -0.16 3.56
CA TRP A 164 -21.20 -0.22 2.96
C TRP A 164 -20.33 -1.29 3.61
N ARG A 165 -19.40 -1.80 2.82
CA ARG A 165 -18.28 -2.60 3.30
C ARG A 165 -17.36 -1.71 4.13
N ALA A 166 -16.81 -2.27 5.21
CA ALA A 166 -15.94 -1.54 6.12
C ALA A 166 -14.75 -0.86 5.38
N PHE A 167 -14.01 -1.61 4.58
CA PHE A 167 -12.85 -1.07 3.87
C PHE A 167 -13.23 -0.03 2.82
N LYS A 168 -14.39 -0.19 2.14
CA LYS A 168 -14.90 0.85 1.23
C LYS A 168 -15.15 2.17 1.97
N ALA A 169 -15.75 2.10 3.15
CA ALA A 169 -16.00 3.29 3.96
C ALA A 169 -14.69 3.95 4.41
N ILE A 170 -13.70 3.16 4.83
CA ILE A 170 -12.39 3.68 5.24
C ILE A 170 -11.68 4.38 4.07
N TYR A 171 -11.66 3.81 2.86
CA TYR A 171 -11.11 4.48 1.68
C TYR A 171 -11.84 5.78 1.34
N TRP A 172 -13.17 5.79 1.51
CA TRP A 172 -13.96 7.00 1.29
C TRP A 172 -13.64 8.07 2.32
N LEU A 173 -13.42 7.68 3.58
CA LEU A 173 -12.99 8.57 4.66
C LEU A 173 -11.55 9.05 4.46
N ALA A 174 -10.65 8.22 3.99
CA ALA A 174 -9.24 8.55 3.74
C ALA A 174 -9.07 9.77 2.83
N LYS A 175 -9.88 9.86 1.77
CA LYS A 175 -9.88 11.04 0.87
C LYS A 175 -10.30 12.33 1.55
N ARG A 176 -11.05 12.25 2.65
CA ARG A 176 -11.59 13.37 3.41
C ARG A 176 -10.80 13.72 4.65
N SER A 177 -9.81 12.89 4.96
CA SER A 177 -9.02 13.02 6.16
C SER A 177 -7.93 14.07 6.02
N MET A 178 -7.72 14.80 7.10
CA MET A 178 -6.67 15.80 7.24
C MET A 178 -5.86 15.52 8.50
N ALA A 179 -4.53 15.58 8.40
CA ALA A 179 -3.66 15.36 9.54
C ALA A 179 -3.65 16.53 10.52
N THR A 180 -3.36 16.25 11.79
CA THR A 180 -3.28 17.22 12.90
C THR A 180 -1.99 18.00 12.86
N GLY A 181 -1.33 18.32 12.03
CA GLY A 181 -0.01 18.99 12.05
C GLY A 181 0.02 20.38 11.44
N GLY A 182 -1.15 20.93 11.07
CA GLY A 182 -1.24 22.17 10.33
C GLY A 182 -0.88 22.03 8.84
N GLY A 183 -1.17 23.04 8.04
CA GLY A 183 -0.96 23.01 6.61
C GLY A 183 -2.03 22.18 5.86
N GLU A 184 -1.81 21.99 4.58
CA GLU A 184 -2.71 21.24 3.69
C GLU A 184 -2.41 19.73 3.68
N ARG A 185 -2.22 19.13 4.85
CA ARG A 185 -1.87 17.72 5.00
C ARG A 185 -3.08 16.82 4.79
N ALA A 186 -3.52 16.69 3.55
CA ALA A 186 -4.57 15.80 3.11
C ALA A 186 -3.97 14.56 2.39
N GLY A 187 -4.80 13.56 2.07
CA GLY A 187 -4.35 12.35 1.36
C GLY A 187 -3.87 11.27 2.31
N PHE A 188 -4.83 10.59 2.93
CA PHE A 188 -4.56 9.42 3.76
C PHE A 188 -4.58 8.14 2.92
N LEU A 189 -3.75 7.19 3.32
CA LEU A 189 -3.71 5.84 2.83
C LEU A 189 -4.20 4.87 3.90
N PHE A 190 -4.84 3.80 3.48
CA PHE A 190 -5.27 2.71 4.34
C PHE A 190 -4.82 1.38 3.76
N TRP A 191 -4.06 0.63 4.52
CA TRP A 191 -3.56 -0.67 4.10
C TRP A 191 -3.26 -1.57 5.28
N GLU A 192 -3.06 -2.85 5.00
CA GLU A 192 -2.62 -3.85 5.94
C GLU A 192 -1.20 -4.31 5.60
N THR A 193 -0.40 -4.57 6.63
CA THR A 193 0.90 -5.19 6.55
C THR A 193 0.98 -6.34 7.54
N LYS A 194 2.08 -7.06 7.56
CA LYS A 194 2.37 -8.08 8.57
C LYS A 194 2.25 -7.52 10.00
N SER A 195 2.62 -6.26 10.24
CA SER A 195 2.54 -5.62 11.56
C SER A 195 1.15 -5.12 11.94
N GLY A 196 0.16 -5.17 11.05
CA GLY A 196 -1.22 -4.76 11.30
C GLY A 196 -1.75 -3.71 10.32
N TYR A 197 -2.85 -3.06 10.71
CA TYR A 197 -3.50 -2.05 9.88
C TYR A 197 -2.86 -0.68 10.06
N LYS A 198 -2.70 0.03 8.95
CA LYS A 198 -2.12 1.38 8.92
C LYS A 198 -3.10 2.35 8.26
N PHE A 199 -3.27 3.51 8.89
CA PHE A 199 -4.06 4.62 8.35
C PHE A 199 -3.26 5.90 8.56
N LYS A 200 -2.56 6.35 7.53
CA LYS A 200 -1.59 7.47 7.62
C LYS A 200 -1.70 8.42 6.46
N SER A 201 -1.36 9.67 6.71
CA SER A 201 -1.21 10.67 5.65
C SER A 201 0.07 10.42 4.84
N ILE A 202 0.05 10.76 3.56
CA ILE A 202 1.22 10.70 2.69
C ILE A 202 2.36 11.53 3.27
N ASP A 203 2.05 12.71 3.84
CA ASP A 203 3.06 13.57 4.46
C ASP A 203 3.70 12.95 5.69
N SER A 204 2.93 12.23 6.51
CA SER A 204 3.49 11.50 7.66
C SER A 204 4.44 10.40 7.22
N ILE A 205 4.06 9.66 6.18
CA ILE A 205 4.90 8.60 5.59
C ILE A 205 6.18 9.23 5.00
N ALA A 206 6.06 10.33 4.24
CA ALA A 206 7.20 11.03 3.66
C ALA A 206 8.11 11.66 4.73
N SER A 207 7.53 12.23 5.80
CA SER A 207 8.30 12.74 6.93
C SER A 207 9.07 11.63 7.65
N SER A 208 8.47 10.46 7.82
CA SER A 208 9.15 9.30 8.41
C SER A 208 10.31 8.83 7.53
N ALA A 209 10.18 8.94 6.21
CA ALA A 209 11.23 8.60 5.26
C ALA A 209 12.50 9.44 5.43
N LYS A 210 12.39 10.67 5.93
CA LYS A 210 13.55 11.55 6.19
C LYS A 210 14.40 11.09 7.38
N THR A 211 13.83 10.37 8.33
CA THR A 211 14.46 10.03 9.60
C THR A 211 14.66 8.54 9.81
N ASN A 212 13.84 7.71 9.20
CA ASN A 212 13.72 6.29 9.48
C ASN A 212 13.88 5.43 8.21
N VAL A 213 14.95 5.63 7.45
CA VAL A 213 15.29 4.71 6.36
C VAL A 213 15.57 3.35 6.95
N VAL A 214 14.76 2.37 6.59
CA VAL A 214 14.84 1.02 7.17
C VAL A 214 16.08 0.29 6.66
N GLN A 215 16.40 0.45 5.37
CA GLN A 215 17.48 -0.26 4.73
C GLN A 215 17.97 0.46 3.47
N SER A 216 19.27 0.30 3.18
CA SER A 216 19.88 0.72 1.91
C SER A 216 20.19 -0.49 1.07
N PHE A 217 19.89 -0.41 -0.22
CA PHE A 217 20.22 -1.42 -1.22
C PHE A 217 21.12 -0.79 -2.29
N GLU A 218 22.11 -1.55 -2.75
CA GLU A 218 23.09 -1.12 -3.73
C GLU A 218 23.02 -1.98 -4.99
N GLN A 219 23.09 -1.34 -6.15
CA GLN A 219 23.34 -2.06 -7.39
C GLN A 219 24.84 -2.29 -7.52
N ARG A 220 25.25 -3.54 -7.70
CA ARG A 220 26.68 -3.92 -7.89
C ARG A 220 26.85 -4.72 -9.17
N GLU A 221 27.95 -4.48 -9.89
CA GLU A 221 28.27 -5.16 -11.15
C GLU A 221 28.80 -6.60 -10.95
N SER A 222 29.42 -6.89 -9.79
CA SER A 222 30.04 -8.19 -9.53
C SER A 222 29.45 -8.87 -8.31
N VAL A 223 29.31 -10.19 -8.37
CA VAL A 223 28.96 -11.07 -7.26
C VAL A 223 30.27 -11.59 -6.67
N SER A 224 30.52 -11.36 -5.39
CA SER A 224 31.53 -12.12 -4.66
C SER A 224 30.82 -13.19 -3.83
N GLU A 225 31.20 -14.45 -3.94
CA GLU A 225 30.48 -15.57 -3.32
C GLU A 225 30.55 -15.59 -1.78
N ASP A 226 31.42 -14.77 -1.17
CA ASP A 226 31.75 -14.85 0.26
C ASP A 226 31.51 -13.58 1.09
N ASP A 227 30.80 -12.58 0.56
CA ASP A 227 30.66 -11.29 1.26
C ASP A 227 29.23 -11.08 1.80
N ASP A 228 29.10 -10.83 3.11
CA ASP A 228 27.84 -10.44 3.75
C ASP A 228 27.20 -9.17 3.14
N SER A 229 27.97 -8.42 2.36
CA SER A 229 27.51 -7.28 1.58
C SER A 229 26.52 -7.62 0.46
N ASP A 230 26.43 -8.88 0.04
CA ASP A 230 25.46 -9.34 -0.98
C ASP A 230 24.02 -9.30 -0.48
N ASN A 231 23.81 -9.19 0.83
CA ASN A 231 22.50 -9.08 1.46
C ASN A 231 21.74 -7.81 1.07
N PHE A 232 22.45 -6.79 0.62
CA PHE A 232 21.92 -5.47 0.24
C PHE A 232 21.96 -5.25 -1.27
N LYS A 233 22.26 -6.29 -2.01
CA LYS A 233 22.40 -6.21 -3.46
C LYS A 233 21.05 -6.19 -4.15
N ILE A 234 20.91 -5.27 -5.10
CA ILE A 234 19.81 -5.28 -6.04
C ILE A 234 20.09 -6.32 -7.12
N LEU A 235 19.27 -7.37 -7.18
CA LEU A 235 19.44 -8.47 -8.13
C LEU A 235 18.99 -8.05 -9.54
N ALA A 236 17.88 -7.31 -9.66
CA ALA A 236 17.36 -6.84 -10.92
C ALA A 236 16.60 -5.51 -10.72
N PRO A 237 17.13 -4.37 -11.13
CA PRO A 237 16.40 -3.12 -11.17
C PRO A 237 15.65 -2.99 -12.51
N PHE A 238 14.43 -2.49 -12.45
CA PHE A 238 13.65 -2.16 -13.64
C PHE A 238 12.90 -0.85 -13.42
N PHE A 239 13.24 0.17 -14.22
CA PHE A 239 12.63 1.49 -14.14
C PHE A 239 11.32 1.53 -14.91
N GLU A 240 10.28 2.02 -14.27
CA GLU A 240 9.00 2.30 -14.91
C GLU A 240 8.89 3.82 -15.12
N PHE A 241 9.26 4.30 -16.29
CA PHE A 241 9.03 5.69 -16.66
C PHE A 241 7.56 5.91 -17.01
N ASN A 242 6.84 6.54 -16.13
CA ASN A 242 5.44 6.92 -16.38
C ASN A 242 5.31 8.44 -16.50
N GLN A 243 5.95 9.01 -17.51
CA GLN A 243 6.02 10.44 -17.80
C GLN A 243 4.90 10.94 -18.73
N ASN A 244 3.71 10.38 -18.62
CA ASN A 244 2.59 10.87 -19.42
C ASN A 244 2.02 12.18 -18.83
N ILE A 245 2.57 13.30 -19.27
CA ILE A 245 2.19 14.65 -18.84
C ILE A 245 0.70 14.89 -19.02
N ILE A 246 0.13 14.51 -20.16
CA ILE A 246 -1.29 14.71 -20.44
C ILE A 246 -2.16 13.95 -19.43
N THR A 247 -1.78 12.72 -19.13
CA THR A 247 -2.50 11.92 -18.12
C THR A 247 -2.36 12.52 -16.73
N LYS A 248 -1.17 12.99 -16.35
CA LYS A 248 -0.93 13.66 -15.06
C LYS A 248 -1.75 14.95 -14.94
N MET A 249 -1.77 15.78 -15.99
CA MET A 249 -2.61 16.98 -16.04
C MET A 249 -4.08 16.66 -15.86
N ARG A 250 -4.61 15.67 -16.60
CA ARG A 250 -6.02 15.24 -16.51
C ARG A 250 -6.40 14.64 -15.15
N LYS A 251 -5.42 14.13 -14.43
CA LYS A 251 -5.59 13.54 -13.09
C LYS A 251 -5.28 14.53 -11.95
N ALA A 252 -5.19 15.81 -12.24
CA ALA A 252 -4.95 16.87 -11.27
C ALA A 252 -3.59 16.79 -10.53
N ALA A 253 -2.56 16.14 -11.10
CA ALA A 253 -1.24 16.07 -10.47
C ALA A 253 -0.60 17.45 -10.27
N TYR A 254 -0.85 18.39 -11.17
CA TYR A 254 -0.25 19.74 -11.16
C TYR A 254 -1.18 20.84 -10.68
N GLY A 255 -2.37 20.50 -10.29
CA GLY A 255 -3.36 21.41 -9.74
C GLY A 255 -4.79 21.06 -10.13
N ASP A 256 -5.71 21.38 -9.27
CA ASP A 256 -7.14 21.14 -9.43
C ASP A 256 -7.93 22.39 -9.06
N ASN A 257 -8.95 22.70 -9.83
CA ASN A 257 -9.93 23.72 -9.51
C ASN A 257 -11.27 23.04 -9.25
N THR A 258 -11.60 22.86 -7.97
CA THR A 258 -12.83 22.20 -7.59
C THR A 258 -13.91 23.20 -7.22
N LYS A 259 -15.06 23.13 -7.87
CA LYS A 259 -16.28 23.85 -7.50
C LYS A 259 -17.15 22.97 -6.62
N TYR A 260 -17.54 23.50 -5.48
CA TYR A 260 -18.45 22.81 -4.58
C TYR A 260 -19.85 23.42 -4.68
N PHE A 261 -20.87 22.58 -4.69
CA PHE A 261 -22.25 23.04 -4.62
C PHE A 261 -23.01 22.31 -3.52
N ASN A 262 -23.87 23.03 -2.85
CA ASN A 262 -24.76 22.45 -1.85
C ASN A 262 -26.09 22.07 -2.50
N ALA A 263 -26.39 20.76 -2.51
CA ALA A 263 -27.60 20.24 -3.11
C ALA A 263 -28.90 20.70 -2.41
N TYR A 264 -28.81 21.12 -1.15
CA TYR A 264 -29.99 21.60 -0.39
C TYR A 264 -30.28 23.08 -0.59
N THR A 265 -29.29 23.88 -0.97
CA THR A 265 -29.46 25.32 -1.19
C THR A 265 -29.64 25.71 -2.63
N LEU A 266 -29.89 24.74 -3.52
CA LEU A 266 -30.17 24.99 -4.92
C LEU A 266 -31.33 26.00 -5.08
N PRO A 267 -31.21 26.90 -6.06
CA PRO A 267 -30.30 26.95 -7.20
C PRO A 267 -29.23 28.02 -7.12
N GLN A 268 -28.86 28.51 -5.97
CA GLN A 268 -28.43 29.89 -5.90
C GLN A 268 -26.95 30.19 -5.81
N LYS A 269 -26.09 29.28 -5.40
CA LYS A 269 -24.66 29.54 -5.39
C LYS A 269 -23.83 28.27 -5.42
N PHE A 270 -22.98 28.15 -6.43
CA PHE A 270 -21.74 27.42 -6.27
C PHE A 270 -20.95 28.10 -5.15
N GLN A 271 -20.42 27.30 -4.24
CA GLN A 271 -19.42 27.80 -3.28
C GLN A 271 -18.23 28.38 -4.06
N PRO A 272 -17.45 29.27 -3.47
CA PRO A 272 -16.24 29.79 -4.10
C PRO A 272 -15.39 28.64 -4.65
N GLU A 273 -14.82 28.85 -5.81
CA GLU A 273 -13.86 27.92 -6.37
C GLU A 273 -12.72 27.73 -5.40
N HIS A 274 -12.37 26.49 -5.12
CA HIS A 274 -11.14 26.19 -4.41
C HIS A 274 -10.12 25.67 -5.39
N THR A 275 -9.01 26.37 -5.49
CA THR A 275 -7.90 26.01 -6.35
C THR A 275 -6.80 25.40 -5.51
N SER A 276 -6.52 24.12 -5.66
CA SER A 276 -5.28 23.54 -5.17
C SER A 276 -4.23 23.68 -6.26
N THR A 277 -3.18 24.43 -5.94
CA THR A 277 -1.99 24.55 -6.77
C THR A 277 -0.88 23.71 -6.18
N TYR A 278 0.02 23.23 -7.04
CA TYR A 278 1.24 22.62 -6.55
C TYR A 278 2.05 23.69 -5.80
N SER A 279 2.09 23.60 -4.50
CA SER A 279 2.98 24.41 -3.67
C SER A 279 4.12 23.50 -3.20
N GLY A 280 5.37 23.97 -3.31
CA GLY A 280 6.55 23.24 -2.82
C GLY A 280 6.58 23.02 -1.30
N SER A 281 5.45 23.19 -0.63
CA SER A 281 5.29 23.03 0.83
C SER A 281 4.99 21.59 1.27
N TYR A 282 4.84 20.64 0.35
CA TYR A 282 4.58 19.24 0.70
C TYR A 282 5.87 18.55 1.17
N ASP A 283 5.73 17.67 2.16
CA ASP A 283 6.80 16.78 2.56
C ASP A 283 7.07 15.76 1.44
N LYS A 284 8.28 15.79 0.89
CA LYS A 284 8.72 14.90 -0.18
C LYS A 284 9.26 13.60 0.40
N VAL A 285 9.08 12.51 -0.31
CA VAL A 285 9.65 11.20 0.05
C VAL A 285 11.17 11.27 0.14
N ASP A 286 11.79 11.84 -0.90
CA ASP A 286 13.22 12.15 -0.86
C ASP A 286 13.41 13.67 -0.67
N LYS A 287 14.04 14.05 0.46
CA LYS A 287 14.29 15.46 0.78
C LYS A 287 15.20 16.18 -0.22
N PHE A 288 16.02 15.43 -0.94
CA PHE A 288 16.98 15.96 -1.92
C PHE A 288 16.42 15.93 -3.35
N GLY A 289 15.28 15.29 -3.56
CA GLY A 289 14.70 15.16 -4.88
C GLY A 289 14.14 16.46 -5.43
N THR A 290 14.29 16.65 -6.73
CA THR A 290 13.65 17.74 -7.50
C THR A 290 12.16 17.49 -7.60
N GLU A 291 11.38 18.56 -7.50
CA GLU A 291 9.94 18.50 -7.69
C GLU A 291 9.58 18.06 -9.12
N ASP A 292 8.52 17.28 -9.27
CA ASP A 292 7.95 16.96 -10.58
C ASP A 292 7.19 18.19 -11.14
N LEU A 293 7.91 19.30 -11.28
CA LEU A 293 7.39 20.53 -11.86
C LEU A 293 7.70 20.54 -13.35
N VAL A 294 6.70 20.26 -14.16
CA VAL A 294 6.79 20.56 -15.57
C VAL A 294 6.61 22.08 -15.75
N LYS A 295 7.73 22.77 -15.89
CA LYS A 295 7.71 24.12 -16.46
C LYS A 295 7.34 23.98 -17.93
N LEU A 296 6.05 23.98 -18.20
CA LEU A 296 5.59 24.06 -19.58
C LEU A 296 6.03 25.41 -20.12
N ASN A 297 6.86 25.43 -21.17
CA ASN A 297 7.24 26.62 -21.91
C ASN A 297 6.04 27.40 -22.53
N LEU A 298 4.84 27.05 -22.13
CA LEU A 298 3.57 27.61 -22.59
C LEU A 298 2.99 28.68 -21.64
N GLY A 299 3.75 29.10 -20.64
CA GLY A 299 3.30 30.12 -19.68
C GLY A 299 2.18 29.69 -18.73
N VAL A 300 1.96 28.40 -18.53
CA VAL A 300 0.84 27.82 -17.78
C VAL A 300 1.29 27.30 -16.41
N SER A 301 2.39 27.81 -15.86
CA SER A 301 3.00 27.28 -14.63
C SER A 301 2.13 27.41 -13.38
N ASP A 302 1.11 28.28 -13.38
CA ASP A 302 0.34 28.61 -12.18
C ASP A 302 -1.17 28.35 -12.32
N SER A 303 -1.61 27.76 -13.41
CA SER A 303 -3.03 27.48 -13.64
C SER A 303 -3.36 26.00 -13.34
N PRO A 304 -4.44 25.74 -12.61
CA PRO A 304 -4.91 24.37 -12.41
C PRO A 304 -5.22 23.72 -13.76
N THR A 305 -4.78 22.49 -13.91
CA THR A 305 -4.93 21.75 -15.17
C THR A 305 -6.18 20.89 -15.23
N ASN A 306 -6.83 20.69 -14.08
CA ASN A 306 -8.08 19.96 -13.98
C ASN A 306 -9.16 20.82 -13.33
N CYS A 307 -10.40 20.62 -13.75
CA CYS A 307 -11.57 21.23 -13.15
C CYS A 307 -12.59 20.17 -12.81
N ASP A 308 -13.05 20.14 -11.56
CA ASP A 308 -14.05 19.18 -11.08
C ASP A 308 -15.19 19.93 -10.38
N VAL A 309 -16.37 19.30 -10.37
CA VAL A 309 -17.55 19.82 -9.68
C VAL A 309 -18.03 18.74 -8.71
N GLN A 310 -17.95 19.04 -7.42
CA GLN A 310 -18.31 18.08 -6.38
C GLN A 310 -19.51 18.56 -5.55
N PRO A 311 -20.49 17.66 -5.29
CA PRO A 311 -21.56 17.98 -4.35
C PRO A 311 -20.97 18.09 -2.95
N TYR A 312 -21.36 19.13 -2.27
CA TYR A 312 -20.96 19.42 -0.92
C TYR A 312 -22.20 19.72 -0.08
N ILE A 313 -22.26 19.20 1.10
CA ILE A 313 -23.31 19.49 2.06
C ILE A 313 -22.70 20.28 3.19
N SER A 314 -22.90 21.59 3.19
CA SER A 314 -22.55 22.42 4.32
C SER A 314 -23.63 22.31 5.39
N GLY A 315 -23.21 21.93 6.56
CA GLY A 315 -24.09 21.69 7.67
C GLY A 315 -24.80 20.34 7.58
N THR A 316 -25.19 19.81 8.69
CA THR A 316 -26.02 18.61 8.79
C THR A 316 -27.38 18.96 9.31
N MET A 317 -28.39 18.30 8.78
CA MET A 317 -29.70 18.32 9.41
C MET A 317 -29.59 17.69 10.80
N THR A 318 -29.88 18.50 11.79
CA THR A 318 -30.10 18.05 13.16
C THR A 318 -31.37 17.22 13.25
N GLN A 319 -31.56 16.52 14.35
CA GLN A 319 -32.71 15.62 14.52
C GLN A 319 -34.08 16.37 14.48
N ASP A 320 -34.07 17.67 14.73
CA ASP A 320 -35.20 18.58 14.67
C ASP A 320 -35.41 19.27 13.31
N GLY A 321 -34.63 18.89 12.30
CA GLY A 321 -34.76 19.39 10.94
C GLY A 321 -34.08 20.75 10.68
N THR A 322 -33.34 21.29 11.65
CA THR A 322 -32.52 22.48 11.45
C THR A 322 -31.17 22.12 10.86
N VAL A 323 -30.54 23.05 10.16
CA VAL A 323 -29.17 22.88 9.63
C VAL A 323 -28.20 23.50 10.63
N ASP A 324 -27.30 22.66 11.18
CA ASP A 324 -26.19 23.15 12.01
C ASP A 324 -25.02 23.56 11.09
N PRO A 325 -24.79 24.87 10.91
CA PRO A 325 -23.73 25.34 10.02
C PRO A 325 -22.33 25.09 10.57
N GLU A 326 -22.18 24.89 11.88
CA GLU A 326 -20.89 24.59 12.52
C GLU A 326 -20.50 23.11 12.41
N SER A 327 -21.41 22.27 11.97
CA SER A 327 -21.15 20.84 11.76
C SER A 327 -20.43 20.59 10.44
N ASP A 328 -19.91 21.62 9.82
CA ASP A 328 -19.13 21.51 8.60
C ASP A 328 -17.81 20.78 8.87
N SER A 329 -17.87 19.52 8.56
CA SER A 329 -16.87 18.53 8.89
C SER A 329 -15.64 18.62 7.99
N GLY A 330 -14.94 19.68 8.11
CA GLY A 330 -13.64 19.81 7.48
C GLY A 330 -13.72 20.27 6.03
N SER A 331 -13.04 21.28 5.82
CA SER A 331 -12.77 22.04 4.62
C SER A 331 -12.80 21.15 3.37
N PRO A 332 -13.90 21.03 2.63
CA PRO A 332 -13.96 20.31 1.37
C PRO A 332 -12.92 20.84 0.40
N GLU A 333 -12.53 22.09 0.60
CA GLU A 333 -11.44 22.79 -0.03
C GLU A 333 -10.13 21.98 -0.10
N LYS A 334 -9.88 21.14 0.90
CA LYS A 334 -8.63 20.37 0.99
C LYS A 334 -8.73 18.97 0.36
N TRP A 335 -9.90 18.56 -0.08
CA TRP A 335 -10.07 17.24 -0.71
C TRP A 335 -9.42 17.19 -2.10
N SER A 336 -9.38 18.32 -2.80
CA SER A 336 -8.64 18.43 -4.07
C SER A 336 -7.14 18.15 -3.88
N SER A 337 -6.56 18.62 -2.78
CA SER A 337 -5.16 18.36 -2.43
C SER A 337 -4.87 16.87 -2.24
N SER A 338 -5.84 16.09 -1.74
CA SER A 338 -5.68 14.62 -1.61
C SER A 338 -5.48 13.96 -2.97
N THR A 339 -6.28 14.33 -3.96
CA THR A 339 -6.16 13.78 -5.32
C THR A 339 -4.82 14.14 -5.93
N GLN A 340 -4.37 15.37 -5.77
CA GLN A 340 -3.07 15.83 -6.23
C GLN A 340 -1.93 15.01 -5.61
N LYS A 341 -1.93 14.82 -4.29
CA LYS A 341 -0.91 14.04 -3.59
C LYS A 341 -0.86 12.57 -4.02
N TYR A 342 -2.02 11.93 -4.21
CA TYR A 342 -2.05 10.56 -4.72
C TYR A 342 -1.43 10.43 -6.11
N GLN A 343 -1.58 11.44 -6.96
CA GLN A 343 -0.99 11.42 -8.31
C GLN A 343 0.51 11.74 -8.26
N LEU A 344 0.93 12.69 -7.44
CA LEU A 344 2.35 13.04 -7.28
C LEU A 344 3.16 11.89 -6.67
N LEU A 345 2.61 11.15 -5.71
CA LEU A 345 3.28 10.00 -5.11
C LEU A 345 3.68 8.92 -6.14
N LEU A 346 3.03 8.90 -7.30
CA LEU A 346 3.31 7.98 -8.40
C LEU A 346 4.18 8.59 -9.50
N SER A 347 4.89 9.69 -9.23
CA SER A 347 5.69 10.40 -10.23
C SER A 347 6.83 9.55 -10.76
N GLN A 348 7.55 8.87 -9.89
CA GLN A 348 8.57 7.90 -10.28
C GLN A 348 8.29 6.54 -9.68
N SER A 349 8.48 5.48 -10.45
CA SER A 349 8.26 4.10 -10.05
C SER A 349 9.40 3.21 -10.50
N LEU A 350 9.83 2.32 -9.62
CA LEU A 350 10.92 1.39 -9.83
C LEU A 350 10.50 0.01 -9.33
N ARG A 351 10.80 -1.03 -10.11
CA ARG A 351 10.71 -2.41 -9.64
C ARG A 351 12.11 -2.95 -9.38
N LEU A 352 12.26 -3.66 -8.29
CA LEU A 352 13.52 -4.31 -7.97
C LEU A 352 13.29 -5.65 -7.28
N THR A 353 14.25 -6.54 -7.48
CA THR A 353 14.32 -7.81 -6.76
C THR A 353 15.51 -7.74 -5.83
N VAL A 354 15.26 -8.03 -4.56
CA VAL A 354 16.28 -8.06 -3.51
C VAL A 354 16.26 -9.42 -2.82
N PRO A 355 17.33 -9.78 -2.14
CA PRO A 355 17.33 -10.96 -1.27
C PRO A 355 16.18 -10.89 -0.26
N MET A 356 15.67 -12.06 0.14
CA MET A 356 14.51 -12.11 1.02
C MET A 356 14.77 -11.45 2.37
N ASN A 357 13.88 -10.55 2.76
CA ASN A 357 13.92 -9.88 4.05
C ASN A 357 12.50 -9.65 4.58
N PHE A 358 12.15 -10.37 5.64
CA PHE A 358 10.84 -10.29 6.28
C PHE A 358 10.62 -9.02 7.12
N GLU A 359 11.64 -8.18 7.33
CA GLU A 359 11.48 -6.90 8.02
C GLU A 359 10.90 -5.81 7.10
N LEU A 360 10.92 -6.04 5.78
CA LEU A 360 10.34 -5.12 4.83
C LEU A 360 8.82 -5.22 4.85
N GLU A 361 8.16 -4.06 4.83
CA GLU A 361 6.70 -3.91 4.77
C GLU A 361 6.33 -2.82 3.76
N ALA A 362 5.12 -2.90 3.21
CA ALA A 362 4.59 -1.84 2.37
C ALA A 362 4.43 -0.53 3.17
N GLY A 363 4.86 0.58 2.59
CA GLY A 363 4.86 1.90 3.23
C GLY A 363 6.15 2.25 3.97
N LEU A 364 7.13 1.34 4.05
CA LEU A 364 8.44 1.66 4.61
C LEU A 364 9.34 2.35 3.58
N PRO A 365 10.17 3.31 4.02
CA PRO A 365 11.17 3.95 3.18
C PRO A 365 12.43 3.10 3.09
N ILE A 366 12.99 3.02 1.89
CA ILE A 366 14.30 2.41 1.62
C ILE A 366 15.18 3.38 0.83
N ASN A 367 16.48 3.29 1.00
CA ASN A 367 17.44 4.01 0.19
C ASN A 367 17.98 3.10 -0.91
N LEU A 368 18.11 3.63 -2.12
CA LEU A 368 18.60 2.91 -3.29
C LEU A 368 19.79 3.62 -3.87
N ASP A 369 20.92 2.91 -3.97
CA ASP A 369 22.14 3.36 -4.63
C ASP A 369 22.27 2.61 -5.97
N LEU A 370 21.96 3.33 -7.06
CA LEU A 370 21.91 2.80 -8.41
C LEU A 370 23.11 3.29 -9.21
N ILE A 371 23.57 2.47 -10.14
CA ILE A 371 24.75 2.74 -10.95
C ILE A 371 24.33 3.25 -12.33
N SER A 372 24.85 4.42 -12.70
CA SER A 372 24.74 4.96 -14.05
C SER A 372 25.57 4.14 -15.05
N PRO A 373 25.21 4.11 -16.34
CA PRO A 373 26.00 3.48 -17.40
C PRO A 373 27.47 3.91 -17.45
N ASN A 374 27.78 5.08 -16.90
CA ASN A 374 29.14 5.60 -16.79
C ASN A 374 29.92 5.14 -15.54
N LYS A 375 29.39 4.11 -14.82
CA LYS A 375 30.00 3.50 -13.64
C LYS A 375 30.11 4.41 -12.39
N GLY A 376 29.36 5.50 -12.36
CA GLY A 376 29.18 6.33 -11.17
C GLY A 376 27.80 6.14 -10.55
N LEU A 377 27.61 6.71 -9.33
CA LEU A 377 26.28 6.75 -8.73
C LEU A 377 25.31 7.52 -9.63
N ASP A 378 24.16 6.93 -9.93
CA ASP A 378 23.11 7.64 -10.66
C ASP A 378 22.33 8.56 -9.71
N ASN A 379 22.66 9.83 -9.73
CA ASN A 379 22.03 10.81 -8.85
C ASN A 379 20.57 11.10 -9.21
N HIS A 380 20.14 10.79 -10.43
CA HIS A 380 18.76 11.01 -10.84
C HIS A 380 17.82 9.89 -10.36
N GLU A 381 18.31 8.69 -10.33
CA GLU A 381 17.51 7.50 -10.00
C GLU A 381 17.77 6.99 -8.59
N SER A 382 18.93 7.25 -8.01
CA SER A 382 19.25 6.92 -6.62
C SER A 382 18.49 7.80 -5.63
N GLY A 383 18.40 7.36 -4.38
CA GLY A 383 17.79 8.10 -3.29
C GLY A 383 16.71 7.33 -2.54
N VAL A 384 15.87 8.04 -1.79
CA VAL A 384 14.85 7.42 -0.93
C VAL A 384 13.57 7.17 -1.70
N TYR A 385 13.08 5.95 -1.57
CA TYR A 385 11.82 5.49 -2.13
C TYR A 385 10.93 4.87 -1.07
N LEU A 386 9.62 4.91 -1.27
CA LEU A 386 8.64 4.16 -0.48
C LEU A 386 8.31 2.84 -1.15
N ILE A 387 8.26 1.78 -0.37
CA ILE A 387 7.77 0.49 -0.83
C ILE A 387 6.25 0.60 -1.05
N LYS A 388 5.83 0.57 -2.31
CA LYS A 388 4.43 0.58 -2.69
C LYS A 388 3.80 -0.79 -2.59
N ASP A 389 4.42 -1.76 -3.26
CA ASP A 389 4.01 -3.15 -3.31
C ASP A 389 5.20 -4.02 -2.93
N LEU A 390 4.95 -5.06 -2.14
CA LEU A 390 5.94 -6.02 -1.71
C LEU A 390 5.42 -7.43 -2.01
N ARG A 391 6.31 -8.29 -2.53
CA ARG A 391 6.03 -9.71 -2.71
C ARG A 391 7.21 -10.53 -2.22
N HIS A 392 7.01 -11.30 -1.17
CA HIS A 392 7.93 -12.37 -0.79
C HIS A 392 7.59 -13.63 -1.58
N THR A 393 8.57 -14.20 -2.24
CA THR A 393 8.42 -15.43 -3.04
C THR A 393 9.35 -16.51 -2.51
N ILE A 394 8.80 -17.64 -2.21
CA ILE A 394 9.52 -18.88 -1.87
C ILE A 394 9.08 -19.95 -2.87
N ARG A 395 10.01 -20.52 -3.61
CA ARG A 395 9.74 -21.55 -4.61
C ARG A 395 10.69 -22.71 -4.48
N VAL A 396 10.18 -23.91 -4.68
CA VAL A 396 11.01 -25.10 -4.84
C VAL A 396 11.49 -25.18 -6.28
N THR A 397 12.80 -25.29 -6.47
CA THR A 397 13.41 -25.47 -7.79
C THR A 397 13.40 -26.94 -8.21
N ASP A 398 13.52 -27.22 -9.51
CA ASP A 398 13.55 -28.58 -10.07
C ASP A 398 14.65 -29.47 -9.48
N GLY A 399 15.71 -28.88 -8.93
CA GLY A 399 16.79 -29.55 -8.22
C GLY A 399 16.52 -29.83 -6.72
N GLY A 400 15.32 -29.53 -6.21
CA GLY A 400 14.96 -29.71 -4.80
C GLY A 400 15.51 -28.62 -3.86
N GLY A 401 16.18 -27.59 -4.41
CA GLY A 401 16.56 -26.38 -3.67
C GLY A 401 15.38 -25.44 -3.48
N MET A 402 15.54 -24.44 -2.61
CA MET A 402 14.57 -23.36 -2.47
C MET A 402 15.16 -22.05 -3.00
N GLU A 403 14.41 -21.36 -3.82
CA GLU A 403 14.69 -20.02 -4.29
C GLU A 403 13.82 -19.03 -3.51
N CYS A 404 14.45 -18.05 -2.89
CA CYS A 404 13.79 -17.07 -2.03
C CYS A 404 14.23 -15.67 -2.38
N PHE A 405 13.28 -14.78 -2.64
CA PHE A 405 13.55 -13.38 -2.95
C PHE A 405 12.36 -12.48 -2.60
N THR A 406 12.63 -11.20 -2.48
CA THR A 406 11.62 -10.16 -2.30
C THR A 406 11.57 -9.28 -3.53
N ASN A 407 10.41 -9.22 -4.16
CA ASN A 407 10.12 -8.26 -5.22
C ASN A 407 9.50 -7.03 -4.61
N LEU A 408 10.06 -5.87 -4.92
CA LEU A 408 9.58 -4.57 -4.47
C LEU A 408 9.16 -3.73 -5.66
N ARG A 409 8.07 -3.02 -5.49
CA ARG A 409 7.72 -1.88 -6.34
C ARG A 409 7.78 -0.64 -5.49
N CYS A 410 8.71 0.22 -5.81
CA CYS A 410 9.00 1.42 -5.07
C CYS A 410 8.52 2.65 -5.82
N ILE A 411 8.10 3.66 -5.09
CA ILE A 411 7.58 4.92 -5.65
C ILE A 411 8.15 6.11 -4.89
N ARG A 412 8.22 7.25 -5.58
CA ARG A 412 8.48 8.56 -4.97
C ARG A 412 7.79 9.67 -5.75
N ASP A 413 7.61 10.81 -5.10
CA ASP A 413 6.90 11.98 -5.59
C ASP A 413 7.80 13.03 -6.28
N ASN A 414 9.05 12.69 -6.51
CA ASN A 414 10.06 13.59 -7.04
C ASN A 414 11.05 12.90 -7.97
N TYR A 415 11.92 13.67 -8.62
CA TYR A 415 12.95 13.19 -9.53
C TYR A 415 14.32 13.67 -9.08
N GLY A 416 15.32 12.80 -9.23
CA GLY A 416 16.72 13.14 -9.03
C GLY A 416 17.07 13.57 -7.62
N ASN A 417 18.31 13.93 -7.48
CA ASN A 417 18.88 14.39 -6.22
C ASN A 417 19.71 15.66 -6.50
N ASP A 418 19.15 16.83 -6.17
CA ASP A 418 19.82 18.12 -6.35
C ASP A 418 20.97 18.37 -5.35
N GLY A 419 21.10 17.51 -4.32
CA GLY A 419 22.08 17.68 -3.25
C GLY A 419 23.52 17.38 -3.65
N ILE A 420 23.74 16.76 -4.82
CA ILE A 420 25.07 16.45 -5.33
C ILE A 420 25.30 17.36 -6.53
N ASN A 421 26.12 18.39 -6.36
CA ASN A 421 26.62 19.25 -7.42
C ASN A 421 27.35 18.40 -8.47
N THR A 422 26.63 17.85 -9.38
CA THR A 422 27.22 17.34 -10.62
C THR A 422 27.43 18.53 -11.54
N ASN A 423 28.63 19.04 -11.57
CA ASN A 423 29.13 19.76 -12.75
C ASN A 423 29.14 18.76 -13.92
N VAL A 424 27.97 18.40 -14.40
CA VAL A 424 27.85 17.73 -15.68
C VAL A 424 28.07 18.82 -16.73
N THR A 425 29.33 18.99 -17.10
CA THR A 425 29.69 19.66 -18.33
C THR A 425 29.11 18.77 -19.41
N LEU A 426 27.94 19.13 -19.93
CA LEU A 426 27.45 18.58 -21.19
C LEU A 426 28.54 18.88 -22.22
N LEU A 427 29.27 17.87 -22.62
CA LEU A 427 30.15 17.94 -23.77
C LEU A 427 29.28 18.21 -24.98
N ASN A 428 29.21 19.47 -25.39
CA ASN A 428 28.74 19.86 -26.70
C ASN A 428 29.65 19.21 -27.72
N SER A 429 29.21 18.14 -28.35
CA SER A 429 29.77 17.61 -29.57
C SER A 429 28.87 17.98 -30.74
#